data_e0732149ec1a1afb00bfc8d3f9d5f8a0
#
_entry.id   e0732149ec1a1afb00bfc8d3f9d5f8a0
#
_cell.length_a   1.000
_cell.length_b   1.000
_cell.length_c   1.000
_cell.angle_alpha   90.00
_cell.angle_beta   90.00
_cell.angle_gamma   90.00
#
_symmetry.space_group_name_H-M   'P 1'
#
loop_
_entity.id
_entity.type
_entity.pdbx_description
1 polymer ?
#
loop_
_entity_poly.entity_id
_entity_poly.type
_entity_poly.pdbx_seq_one_letter_code
_entity_poly.pdbx_strand_id
1 'polypeptide(L)'
;MRSIILSSIAASALAADYAVDYALSGADWGELCQTGREQSPVDLSDLTQNHYLSLDLQGYEDFAGRVYNLGTTAQVNFDEQNADARMTLVRGDGSVSEWVPLQFHYHAPSEHTIGGRQLDLELHFVHLTPEGGLGAVLGVFFDREEGGNRHNDFIEAQDFGMLTSGQGDWSSSGQIPLDDLIDELEESSFVSYDGSLTTPPCTEGVRWTVSMNVQHISDEQLERITRAWAGDYDFARGAGNFRLPQPLHGRTLWYHDSGDNLYGDMGAAALGAAATALVALLSF
;
A
#
# COMPACT_ATOMS: atom_id res chain seq x y z
N MET A 1 -5.01 -0.11 -33.41
CA MET A 1 -6.09 0.22 -32.50
C MET A 1 -6.76 -1.09 -32.11
N ARG A 2 -6.36 -1.67 -30.96
CA ARG A 2 -7.12 -2.74 -30.30
C ARG A 2 -7.61 -2.13 -29.00
N SER A 3 -8.88 -1.69 -28.98
CA SER A 3 -9.57 -1.36 -27.74
C SER A 3 -9.53 -2.59 -26.84
N ILE A 4 -8.76 -2.51 -25.79
CA ILE A 4 -8.87 -3.44 -24.67
C ILE A 4 -10.14 -2.98 -23.94
N ILE A 5 -11.24 -3.67 -24.22
CA ILE A 5 -12.41 -3.58 -23.37
C ILE A 5 -11.98 -4.23 -22.06
N LEU A 6 -11.57 -3.42 -21.09
CA LEU A 6 -11.48 -3.82 -19.69
C LEU A 6 -12.89 -4.28 -19.30
N SER A 7 -13.10 -5.57 -19.38
CA SER A 7 -14.40 -6.14 -19.05
C SER A 7 -14.64 -5.88 -17.57
N SER A 8 -15.79 -5.29 -17.27
CA SER A 8 -16.34 -5.07 -15.92
C SER A 8 -16.38 -6.33 -15.02
N ILE A 9 -15.92 -7.45 -15.54
CA ILE A 9 -15.82 -8.74 -14.87
C ILE A 9 -14.55 -8.85 -14.00
N ALA A 10 -13.45 -8.15 -14.33
CA ALA A 10 -12.22 -8.23 -13.54
C ALA A 10 -12.31 -7.42 -12.23
N ALA A 11 -13.06 -6.31 -12.24
CA ALA A 11 -13.25 -5.48 -11.04
C ALA A 11 -14.14 -6.15 -9.98
N SER A 12 -15.08 -7.01 -10.41
CA SER A 12 -15.97 -7.75 -9.48
C SER A 12 -15.35 -9.05 -8.94
N ALA A 13 -14.28 -9.56 -9.54
CA ALA A 13 -13.63 -10.79 -9.08
C ALA A 13 -12.63 -10.57 -7.93
N LEU A 14 -12.18 -9.32 -7.71
CA LEU A 14 -11.33 -8.96 -6.57
C LEU A 14 -12.13 -8.46 -5.35
N ALA A 15 -13.39 -8.07 -5.55
CA ALA A 15 -14.35 -7.85 -4.49
C ALA A 15 -15.26 -9.10 -4.37
N ALA A 16 -14.70 -10.23 -3.96
CA ALA A 16 -15.52 -11.32 -3.47
C ALA A 16 -16.34 -10.79 -2.29
N ASP A 17 -17.64 -11.10 -2.25
CA ASP A 17 -18.63 -10.77 -1.20
C ASP A 17 -18.27 -11.37 0.19
N TYR A 18 -17.00 -11.31 0.59
CA TYR A 18 -16.61 -11.56 1.96
C TYR A 18 -16.76 -10.26 2.72
N ALA A 19 -17.76 -10.22 3.60
CA ALA A 19 -17.78 -9.22 4.66
C ALA A 19 -16.48 -9.40 5.46
N VAL A 20 -15.47 -8.56 5.19
CA VAL A 20 -14.19 -8.64 5.87
C VAL A 20 -14.40 -8.13 7.28
N ASP A 21 -14.22 -9.02 8.26
CA ASP A 21 -14.28 -8.69 9.69
C ASP A 21 -12.87 -8.39 10.19
N TYR A 22 -12.62 -7.17 10.59
CA TYR A 22 -11.35 -6.73 11.18
C TYR A 22 -11.35 -6.72 12.71
N ALA A 23 -12.36 -7.29 13.37
CA ALA A 23 -12.48 -7.26 14.82
C ALA A 23 -11.28 -7.87 15.56
N LEU A 24 -10.55 -8.78 14.91
CA LEU A 24 -9.29 -9.35 15.39
C LEU A 24 -8.13 -9.08 14.43
N SER A 25 -8.23 -8.03 13.61
CA SER A 25 -7.21 -7.60 12.65
C SER A 25 -6.65 -8.77 11.81
N GLY A 26 -7.54 -9.63 11.34
CA GLY A 26 -7.23 -10.78 10.48
C GLY A 26 -6.67 -12.01 11.20
N ALA A 27 -6.53 -12.01 12.52
CA ALA A 27 -5.96 -13.14 13.27
C ALA A 27 -6.85 -14.40 13.22
N ASP A 28 -8.13 -14.24 12.91
CA ASP A 28 -9.14 -15.32 12.83
C ASP A 28 -9.56 -15.66 11.40
N TRP A 29 -8.99 -15.01 10.39
CA TRP A 29 -9.26 -15.35 8.99
C TRP A 29 -8.72 -16.74 8.66
N GLY A 30 -9.52 -17.54 7.96
CA GLY A 30 -9.20 -18.93 7.66
C GLY A 30 -8.33 -19.13 6.42
N GLU A 31 -8.22 -20.39 6.01
CA GLU A 31 -7.62 -20.83 4.75
C GLU A 31 -6.20 -20.32 4.52
N LEU A 32 -5.93 -19.74 3.35
CA LEU A 32 -4.61 -19.24 2.96
C LEU A 32 -4.12 -18.10 3.86
N CYS A 33 -5.05 -17.32 4.44
CA CYS A 33 -4.69 -16.26 5.39
C CYS A 33 -3.92 -16.79 6.62
N GLN A 34 -4.16 -18.05 7.03
CA GLN A 34 -3.45 -18.68 8.14
C GLN A 34 -2.35 -19.64 7.69
N THR A 35 -2.50 -20.28 6.54
CA THR A 35 -1.60 -21.37 6.11
C THR A 35 -0.54 -20.90 5.11
N GLY A 36 -0.74 -19.74 4.50
CA GLY A 36 0.20 -19.14 3.53
C GLY A 36 1.54 -18.81 4.18
N ARG A 37 2.58 -18.77 3.37
CA ARG A 37 3.95 -18.52 3.82
C ARG A 37 4.54 -17.24 3.23
N GLU A 38 3.86 -16.65 2.25
CA GLU A 38 4.23 -15.39 1.61
C GLU A 38 3.17 -14.32 1.88
N GLN A 39 2.67 -14.28 3.11
CA GLN A 39 1.57 -13.41 3.50
C GLN A 39 2.02 -11.96 3.75
N SER A 40 1.10 -11.02 3.48
CA SER A 40 1.20 -9.58 3.73
C SER A 40 0.12 -9.13 4.73
N PRO A 41 0.32 -7.98 5.42
CA PRO A 41 1.53 -7.14 5.43
C PRO A 41 2.68 -7.76 6.21
N VAL A 42 3.84 -7.09 6.24
CA VAL A 42 5.00 -7.48 7.04
C VAL A 42 5.57 -6.28 7.81
N ASP A 43 6.42 -6.55 8.80
CA ASP A 43 7.22 -5.49 9.42
C ASP A 43 8.44 -5.18 8.53
N LEU A 44 8.61 -3.92 8.16
CA LEU A 44 9.68 -3.42 7.32
C LEU A 44 10.92 -3.15 8.18
N SER A 45 11.49 -4.21 8.71
CA SER A 45 12.78 -4.26 9.41
C SER A 45 13.66 -5.34 8.76
N ASP A 46 14.91 -5.47 9.20
CA ASP A 46 15.87 -6.44 8.64
C ASP A 46 16.03 -6.33 7.11
N LEU A 47 16.17 -5.11 6.63
CA LEU A 47 16.25 -4.77 5.22
C LEU A 47 17.57 -5.22 4.58
N THR A 48 17.48 -5.78 3.37
CA THR A 48 18.65 -6.14 2.56
C THR A 48 18.81 -5.14 1.42
N GLN A 49 19.89 -4.37 1.45
CA GLN A 49 20.15 -3.36 0.43
C GLN A 49 20.37 -3.96 -0.95
N ASN A 50 19.74 -3.39 -1.97
CA ASN A 50 19.86 -3.79 -3.36
C ASN A 50 19.94 -2.56 -4.28
N HIS A 51 21.15 -2.17 -4.63
CA HIS A 51 21.43 -1.01 -5.49
C HIS A 51 20.99 -1.16 -6.95
N TYR A 52 20.61 -2.36 -7.37
CA TYR A 52 20.18 -2.64 -8.75
C TYR A 52 18.66 -2.73 -8.88
N LEU A 53 17.94 -2.53 -7.78
CA LEU A 53 16.49 -2.47 -7.80
C LEU A 53 16.09 -1.04 -8.20
N SER A 54 15.21 -0.88 -9.17
CA SER A 54 14.65 0.44 -9.51
C SER A 54 13.16 0.34 -9.80
N LEU A 55 12.43 1.36 -9.41
CA LEU A 55 11.02 1.57 -9.66
C LEU A 55 10.86 2.66 -10.71
N ASP A 56 9.94 2.48 -11.64
CA ASP A 56 9.58 3.45 -12.68
C ASP A 56 8.05 3.51 -12.77
N LEU A 57 7.48 4.71 -12.63
CA LEU A 57 6.04 4.97 -12.52
C LEU A 57 5.63 5.93 -13.64
N GLN A 58 5.37 5.42 -14.83
CA GLN A 58 5.09 6.24 -16.02
C GLN A 58 3.59 6.39 -16.30
N GLY A 59 3.21 7.53 -16.83
CA GLY A 59 1.89 7.78 -17.41
C GLY A 59 0.76 7.90 -16.40
N TYR A 60 1.07 8.14 -15.14
CA TYR A 60 0.07 8.50 -14.13
C TYR A 60 -0.22 9.99 -14.27
N GLU A 61 -1.48 10.30 -14.57
CA GLU A 61 -1.92 11.67 -14.79
C GLU A 61 -3.01 12.05 -13.78
N ASP A 62 -3.11 13.32 -13.48
CA ASP A 62 -4.19 13.87 -12.66
C ASP A 62 -5.55 13.54 -13.25
N PHE A 63 -6.48 13.15 -12.43
CA PHE A 63 -7.83 12.82 -12.88
C PHE A 63 -8.91 13.16 -11.85
N ALA A 64 -10.14 13.31 -12.31
CA ALA A 64 -11.31 13.40 -11.45
C ALA A 64 -12.09 12.09 -11.55
N GLY A 65 -12.29 11.43 -10.41
CA GLY A 65 -12.88 10.11 -10.36
C GLY A 65 -14.07 10.00 -9.40
N ARG A 66 -14.37 8.77 -9.02
CA ARG A 66 -15.34 8.46 -7.99
C ARG A 66 -14.65 7.80 -6.81
N VAL A 67 -14.97 8.32 -5.63
CA VAL A 67 -14.56 7.72 -4.36
C VAL A 67 -15.71 6.87 -3.86
N TYR A 68 -15.50 5.57 -3.75
CA TYR A 68 -16.49 4.59 -3.32
C TYR A 68 -16.29 4.25 -1.84
N ASN A 69 -17.36 4.23 -1.07
CA ASN A 69 -17.37 3.64 0.26
C ASN A 69 -17.70 2.14 0.14
N LEU A 70 -16.73 1.28 0.38
CA LEU A 70 -16.91 -0.17 0.35
C LEU A 70 -17.37 -0.74 1.71
N GLY A 71 -17.62 0.13 2.70
CA GLY A 71 -17.99 -0.28 4.06
C GLY A 71 -16.79 -0.61 4.93
N THR A 72 -15.72 -1.11 4.36
CA THR A 72 -14.46 -1.46 5.06
C THR A 72 -13.26 -0.60 4.62
N THR A 73 -13.40 0.16 3.54
CA THR A 73 -12.40 1.10 3.02
C THR A 73 -13.04 2.10 2.07
N ALA A 74 -12.35 3.19 1.80
CA ALA A 74 -12.63 4.06 0.66
C ALA A 74 -11.73 3.67 -0.51
N GLN A 75 -12.29 3.61 -1.72
CA GLN A 75 -11.58 3.19 -2.94
C GLN A 75 -11.82 4.15 -4.09
N VAL A 76 -10.78 4.40 -4.88
CA VAL A 76 -10.86 5.13 -6.17
C VAL A 76 -10.36 4.21 -7.28
N ASN A 77 -11.14 4.09 -8.35
CA ASN A 77 -10.73 3.32 -9.52
C ASN A 77 -10.03 4.24 -10.52
N PHE A 78 -8.94 3.76 -11.12
CA PHE A 78 -8.33 4.42 -12.26
C PHE A 78 -9.27 4.40 -13.46
N ASP A 79 -9.22 5.44 -14.26
CA ASP A 79 -10.05 5.63 -15.44
C ASP A 79 -9.25 5.55 -16.76
N GLU A 80 -9.91 5.93 -17.87
CA GLU A 80 -9.31 5.90 -19.20
C GLU A 80 -8.14 6.91 -19.36
N GLN A 81 -8.04 7.95 -18.52
CA GLN A 81 -6.93 8.92 -18.57
C GLN A 81 -5.62 8.26 -18.15
N ASN A 82 -5.71 7.29 -17.24
CA ASN A 82 -4.57 6.51 -16.75
C ASN A 82 -4.40 5.14 -17.47
N ALA A 83 -5.00 4.97 -18.65
CA ALA A 83 -4.92 3.71 -19.39
C ALA A 83 -3.50 3.35 -19.87
N ASP A 84 -2.66 4.34 -20.06
CA ASP A 84 -1.26 4.19 -20.46
C ASP A 84 -0.29 4.15 -19.25
N ALA A 85 -0.81 4.31 -18.03
CA ALA A 85 0.01 4.26 -16.82
C ALA A 85 0.60 2.87 -16.59
N ARG A 86 1.85 2.84 -16.14
CA ARG A 86 2.61 1.61 -15.88
C ARG A 86 3.47 1.76 -14.64
N MET A 87 3.45 0.73 -13.82
CA MET A 87 4.43 0.51 -12.78
C MET A 87 5.44 -0.52 -13.28
N THR A 88 6.71 -0.19 -13.32
CA THR A 88 7.79 -1.07 -13.76
C THR A 88 8.81 -1.27 -12.64
N LEU A 89 9.15 -2.52 -12.35
CA LEU A 89 10.20 -2.87 -11.40
C LEU A 89 11.32 -3.61 -12.13
N VAL A 90 12.52 -3.02 -12.10
CA VAL A 90 13.74 -3.64 -12.62
C VAL A 90 14.52 -4.25 -11.46
N ARG A 91 14.95 -5.50 -11.58
CA ARG A 91 15.73 -6.22 -10.58
C ARG A 91 17.20 -6.33 -10.96
N GLY A 92 18.04 -6.63 -9.99
CA GLY A 92 19.50 -6.72 -10.16
C GLY A 92 19.98 -7.80 -11.13
N ASP A 93 19.15 -8.76 -11.47
CA ASP A 93 19.42 -9.76 -12.52
C ASP A 93 19.02 -9.30 -13.94
N GLY A 94 18.54 -8.04 -14.05
CA GLY A 94 18.04 -7.44 -15.28
C GLY A 94 16.63 -7.87 -15.65
N SER A 95 15.93 -8.65 -14.83
CA SER A 95 14.53 -8.95 -15.06
C SER A 95 13.65 -7.73 -14.84
N VAL A 96 12.69 -7.55 -15.73
CA VAL A 96 11.74 -6.43 -15.71
C VAL A 96 10.34 -6.98 -15.52
N SER A 97 9.58 -6.39 -14.62
CA SER A 97 8.16 -6.68 -14.46
C SER A 97 7.37 -5.38 -14.61
N GLU A 98 6.27 -5.46 -15.34
CA GLU A 98 5.40 -4.32 -15.65
C GLU A 98 3.96 -4.64 -15.26
N TRP A 99 3.26 -3.65 -14.71
CA TRP A 99 1.88 -3.76 -14.26
C TRP A 99 1.08 -2.52 -14.61
N VAL A 100 -0.26 -2.69 -14.69
CA VAL A 100 -1.24 -1.64 -15.04
C VAL A 100 -2.03 -1.27 -13.80
N PRO A 101 -2.20 0.02 -13.46
CA PRO A 101 -3.00 0.40 -12.30
C PRO A 101 -4.47 0.03 -12.47
N LEU A 102 -5.10 -0.41 -11.38
CA LEU A 102 -6.51 -0.77 -11.32
C LEU A 102 -7.30 0.19 -10.42
N GLN A 103 -6.86 0.33 -9.18
CA GLN A 103 -7.53 1.12 -8.15
C GLN A 103 -6.55 1.44 -7.02
N PHE A 104 -6.91 2.38 -6.17
CA PHE A 104 -6.27 2.57 -4.88
C PHE A 104 -7.29 2.67 -3.76
N HIS A 105 -6.88 2.27 -2.55
CA HIS A 105 -7.71 2.24 -1.35
C HIS A 105 -6.86 2.41 -0.09
N TYR A 106 -7.51 2.55 1.07
CA TYR A 106 -6.88 2.99 2.29
C TYR A 106 -7.06 2.01 3.45
N HIS A 107 -6.06 1.97 4.30
CA HIS A 107 -6.06 1.30 5.60
C HIS A 107 -5.64 2.28 6.70
N ALA A 108 -6.38 2.31 7.82
CA ALA A 108 -6.05 3.08 9.01
C ALA A 108 -6.29 2.26 10.27
N PRO A 109 -5.26 2.15 11.14
CA PRO A 109 -3.88 2.52 10.89
C PRO A 109 -3.23 1.70 9.77
N SER A 110 -1.93 1.94 9.48
CA SER A 110 -1.20 1.22 8.44
C SER A 110 -1.18 -0.30 8.68
N GLU A 111 -1.12 -1.07 7.60
CA GLU A 111 -0.98 -2.52 7.65
C GLU A 111 0.48 -2.95 7.80
N HIS A 112 1.39 -2.39 6.97
CA HIS A 112 2.82 -2.54 7.21
C HIS A 112 3.24 -1.74 8.44
N THR A 113 4.31 -2.22 9.08
CA THR A 113 4.96 -1.53 10.19
C THR A 113 6.42 -1.24 9.84
N ILE A 114 6.99 -0.20 10.43
CA ILE A 114 8.42 0.13 10.31
C ILE A 114 9.05 -0.06 11.69
N GLY A 115 9.85 -1.12 11.85
CA GLY A 115 10.43 -1.47 13.14
C GLY A 115 9.39 -1.73 14.23
N GLY A 116 8.27 -2.33 13.88
CA GLY A 116 7.15 -2.64 14.77
C GLY A 116 6.19 -1.48 15.04
N ARG A 117 6.44 -0.27 14.46
CA ARG A 117 5.56 0.89 14.59
C ARG A 117 4.55 0.93 13.44
N GLN A 118 3.26 1.00 13.75
CA GLN A 118 2.21 1.39 12.80
C GLN A 118 2.21 2.90 12.58
N LEU A 119 1.92 3.31 11.36
CA LEU A 119 1.70 4.69 10.97
C LEU A 119 0.20 5.01 10.89
N ASP A 120 -0.17 6.28 10.75
CA ASP A 120 -1.58 6.70 10.84
C ASP A 120 -2.46 6.15 9.71
N LEU A 121 -1.91 6.05 8.48
CA LEU A 121 -2.65 5.64 7.29
C LEU A 121 -1.72 4.98 6.28
N GLU A 122 -2.23 4.00 5.53
CA GLU A 122 -1.55 3.40 4.39
C GLU A 122 -2.47 3.35 3.18
N LEU A 123 -1.96 3.80 2.04
CA LEU A 123 -2.59 3.77 0.74
C LEU A 123 -2.01 2.62 -0.08
N HIS A 124 -2.86 1.83 -0.71
CA HIS A 124 -2.48 0.74 -1.61
C HIS A 124 -2.91 1.05 -3.05
N PHE A 125 -1.95 1.25 -3.94
CA PHE A 125 -2.19 1.25 -5.38
C PHE A 125 -2.11 -0.18 -5.90
N VAL A 126 -3.23 -0.75 -6.29
CA VAL A 126 -3.33 -2.12 -6.80
C VAL A 126 -3.14 -2.13 -8.31
N HIS A 127 -2.29 -3.04 -8.78
CA HIS A 127 -1.95 -3.19 -10.19
C HIS A 127 -2.21 -4.62 -10.67
N LEU A 128 -2.61 -4.74 -11.91
CA LEU A 128 -2.78 -6.02 -12.61
C LEU A 128 -1.59 -6.30 -13.52
N THR A 129 -1.34 -7.57 -13.81
CA THR A 129 -0.50 -7.93 -14.95
C THR A 129 -1.14 -7.47 -16.26
N PRO A 130 -0.38 -7.30 -17.36
CA PRO A 130 -0.97 -6.93 -18.65
C PRO A 130 -2.06 -7.89 -19.15
N GLU A 131 -2.05 -9.14 -18.68
CA GLU A 131 -3.07 -10.16 -18.99
C GLU A 131 -4.30 -10.08 -18.08
N GLY A 132 -4.32 -9.16 -17.10
CA GLY A 132 -5.44 -8.92 -16.20
C GLY A 132 -5.45 -9.78 -14.93
N GLY A 133 -4.35 -10.48 -14.63
CA GLY A 133 -4.16 -11.17 -13.35
C GLY A 133 -3.72 -10.22 -12.23
N LEU A 134 -3.83 -10.66 -10.97
CA LEU A 134 -3.26 -9.93 -9.84
C LEU A 134 -1.74 -9.82 -10.01
N GLY A 135 -1.18 -8.64 -9.83
CA GLY A 135 0.22 -8.35 -10.15
C GLY A 135 1.01 -7.77 -9.00
N ALA A 136 0.80 -6.50 -8.72
CA ALA A 136 1.59 -5.76 -7.74
C ALA A 136 0.76 -4.81 -6.89
N VAL A 137 1.30 -4.41 -5.76
CA VAL A 137 0.78 -3.31 -4.94
C VAL A 137 1.91 -2.36 -4.57
N LEU A 138 1.68 -1.06 -4.78
CA LEU A 138 2.52 0.00 -4.27
C LEU A 138 1.87 0.54 -2.99
N GLY A 139 2.58 0.42 -1.86
CA GLY A 139 2.16 0.95 -0.57
C GLY A 139 2.76 2.32 -0.31
N VAL A 140 1.97 3.23 0.22
CA VAL A 140 2.39 4.60 0.57
C VAL A 140 1.87 4.93 1.96
N PHE A 141 2.76 5.38 2.83
CA PHE A 141 2.41 5.77 4.19
C PHE A 141 2.06 7.25 4.30
N PHE A 142 1.13 7.56 5.20
CA PHE A 142 0.85 8.90 5.69
C PHE A 142 0.92 8.88 7.22
N ASP A 143 1.59 9.87 7.80
CA ASP A 143 1.72 9.95 9.26
C ASP A 143 1.95 11.40 9.70
N ARG A 144 1.29 11.79 10.78
CA ARG A 144 1.36 13.17 11.31
C ARG A 144 2.67 13.47 12.02
N GLU A 145 3.35 12.46 12.57
CA GLU A 145 4.64 12.63 13.22
C GLU A 145 5.78 12.58 12.22
N GLU A 146 5.83 11.55 11.38
CA GLU A 146 6.93 11.31 10.43
C GLU A 146 6.79 12.19 9.17
N GLY A 147 5.63 12.17 8.51
CA GLY A 147 5.35 12.99 7.33
C GLY A 147 5.01 14.43 7.66
N GLY A 148 4.52 14.68 8.86
CA GLY A 148 4.12 15.98 9.38
C GLY A 148 2.62 16.23 9.39
N ASN A 149 2.16 16.95 10.42
CA ASN A 149 0.74 17.33 10.59
C ASN A 149 0.44 18.59 9.77
N ARG A 150 0.17 18.40 8.49
CA ARG A 150 -0.17 19.48 7.55
C ARG A 150 -1.08 18.98 6.45
N HIS A 151 -1.74 19.93 5.80
CA HIS A 151 -2.68 19.67 4.70
C HIS A 151 -1.99 18.93 3.53
N ASN A 152 -2.66 17.92 3.00
CA ASN A 152 -2.23 17.13 1.86
C ASN A 152 -3.26 17.27 0.72
N ASP A 153 -2.83 17.78 -0.43
CA ASP A 153 -3.71 18.11 -1.55
C ASP A 153 -4.25 16.85 -2.24
N PHE A 154 -3.45 15.76 -2.31
CA PHE A 154 -3.90 14.48 -2.85
C PHE A 154 -5.06 13.90 -2.04
N ILE A 155 -4.98 13.96 -0.71
CA ILE A 155 -6.05 13.51 0.19
C ILE A 155 -7.27 14.43 0.08
N GLU A 156 -7.07 15.76 0.06
CA GLU A 156 -8.17 16.72 0.04
C GLU A 156 -9.01 16.61 -1.23
N ALA A 157 -8.38 16.41 -2.38
CA ALA A 157 -9.06 16.31 -3.67
C ALA A 157 -10.08 15.18 -3.75
N GLN A 158 -10.00 14.18 -2.88
CA GLN A 158 -10.92 13.04 -2.84
C GLN A 158 -12.22 13.32 -2.08
N ASP A 159 -12.28 14.43 -1.33
CA ASP A 159 -13.47 14.92 -0.62
C ASP A 159 -14.20 13.85 0.22
N PHE A 160 -13.46 13.15 1.08
CA PHE A 160 -14.01 12.11 1.95
C PHE A 160 -15.14 12.60 2.86
N GLY A 161 -15.22 13.91 3.10
CA GLY A 161 -16.30 14.51 3.86
C GLY A 161 -17.69 14.35 3.21
N MET A 162 -17.74 14.08 1.93
CA MET A 162 -18.97 13.83 1.18
C MET A 162 -19.37 12.36 1.14
N LEU A 163 -18.50 11.44 1.57
CA LEU A 163 -18.87 10.03 1.71
C LEU A 163 -19.83 9.87 2.88
N THR A 164 -20.97 9.26 2.61
CA THR A 164 -21.88 8.82 3.66
C THR A 164 -21.39 7.52 4.28
N SER A 165 -21.84 7.17 5.47
CA SER A 165 -21.47 5.93 6.15
C SER A 165 -22.11 4.66 5.55
N GLY A 166 -22.72 4.75 4.38
CA GLY A 166 -23.40 3.64 3.71
C GLY A 166 -22.45 2.89 2.77
N GLN A 167 -22.31 1.59 2.95
CA GLN A 167 -21.63 0.73 1.99
C GLN A 167 -22.27 0.84 0.59
N GLY A 168 -21.45 1.05 -0.43
CA GLY A 168 -21.86 1.21 -1.81
C GLY A 168 -22.15 2.65 -2.23
N ASP A 169 -22.12 3.61 -1.30
CA ASP A 169 -22.19 5.02 -1.63
C ASP A 169 -20.91 5.49 -2.33
N TRP A 170 -21.03 6.55 -3.08
CA TRP A 170 -19.91 7.20 -3.74
C TRP A 170 -20.08 8.71 -3.82
N SER A 171 -18.96 9.42 -3.89
CA SER A 171 -18.89 10.85 -4.19
C SER A 171 -17.98 11.09 -5.38
N SER A 172 -18.11 12.27 -6.02
CA SER A 172 -17.15 12.70 -7.03
C SER A 172 -15.95 13.33 -6.34
N SER A 173 -14.74 12.96 -6.74
CA SER A 173 -13.54 13.68 -6.34
C SER A 173 -13.42 15.02 -7.08
N GLY A 174 -12.56 15.92 -6.56
CA GLY A 174 -11.96 16.96 -7.37
C GLY A 174 -10.95 16.38 -8.37
N GLN A 175 -10.13 17.24 -8.94
CA GLN A 175 -8.93 16.80 -9.68
C GLN A 175 -7.91 16.28 -8.67
N ILE A 176 -7.66 14.99 -8.68
CA ILE A 176 -6.68 14.35 -7.78
C ILE A 176 -5.30 14.64 -8.36
N PRO A 177 -4.40 15.34 -7.65
CA PRO A 177 -3.05 15.64 -8.10
C PRO A 177 -2.17 14.39 -7.94
N LEU A 178 -2.30 13.48 -8.90
CA LEU A 178 -1.66 12.18 -8.85
C LEU A 178 -0.21 12.24 -9.31
N ASP A 179 0.10 13.07 -10.31
CA ASP A 179 1.44 13.24 -10.87
C ASP A 179 2.44 13.73 -9.81
N ASP A 180 2.09 14.73 -9.01
CA ASP A 180 2.93 15.24 -7.92
C ASP A 180 3.30 14.13 -6.91
N LEU A 181 2.32 13.29 -6.50
CA LEU A 181 2.57 12.19 -5.59
C LEU A 181 3.47 11.12 -6.24
N ILE A 182 3.22 10.78 -7.50
CA ILE A 182 3.98 9.77 -8.23
C ILE A 182 5.44 10.19 -8.41
N ASP A 183 5.71 11.44 -8.75
CA ASP A 183 7.06 11.98 -8.88
C ASP A 183 7.83 11.85 -7.56
N GLU A 184 7.20 12.17 -6.42
CA GLU A 184 7.82 11.99 -5.11
C GLU A 184 8.11 10.51 -4.78
N LEU A 185 7.23 9.58 -5.18
CA LEU A 185 7.39 8.15 -4.93
C LEU A 185 8.51 7.54 -5.79
N GLU A 186 8.64 7.97 -7.03
CA GLU A 186 9.64 7.48 -7.97
C GLU A 186 11.07 7.83 -7.51
N GLU A 187 11.23 9.00 -6.93
CA GLU A 187 12.50 9.49 -6.38
C GLU A 187 12.81 8.93 -4.98
N SER A 188 11.88 8.22 -4.36
CA SER A 188 12.00 7.78 -2.97
C SER A 188 12.71 6.43 -2.81
N SER A 189 13.27 6.21 -1.62
CA SER A 189 13.66 4.88 -1.17
C SER A 189 12.44 3.98 -0.99
N PHE A 190 12.58 2.68 -1.27
CA PHE A 190 11.48 1.74 -1.13
C PHE A 190 11.93 0.33 -0.73
N VAL A 191 11.00 -0.45 -0.22
CA VAL A 191 11.18 -1.88 0.08
C VAL A 191 10.32 -2.71 -0.88
N SER A 192 10.90 -3.75 -1.50
CA SER A 192 10.15 -4.67 -2.34
C SER A 192 10.29 -6.12 -1.88
N TYR A 193 9.17 -6.87 -1.91
CA TYR A 193 9.14 -8.28 -1.51
C TYR A 193 7.97 -9.03 -2.17
N ASP A 194 8.04 -10.36 -2.17
CA ASP A 194 6.93 -11.23 -2.60
C ASP A 194 5.96 -11.44 -1.44
N GLY A 195 4.68 -11.19 -1.68
CA GLY A 195 3.65 -11.23 -0.68
C GLY A 195 2.27 -11.65 -1.19
N SER A 196 1.23 -11.17 -0.52
CA SER A 196 -0.16 -11.55 -0.77
C SER A 196 -1.10 -10.35 -0.79
N LEU A 197 -2.37 -10.60 -1.10
CA LEU A 197 -3.45 -9.70 -0.66
C LEU A 197 -3.49 -9.66 0.87
N THR A 198 -3.83 -8.51 1.42
CA THR A 198 -3.97 -8.30 2.87
C THR A 198 -5.39 -8.59 3.38
N THR A 199 -6.31 -8.94 2.47
CA THR A 199 -7.69 -9.34 2.78
C THR A 199 -7.98 -10.74 2.26
N PRO A 200 -8.94 -11.49 2.84
CA PRO A 200 -9.37 -12.76 2.27
C PRO A 200 -9.71 -12.65 0.78
N PRO A 201 -9.26 -13.60 -0.05
CA PRO A 201 -8.70 -14.90 0.28
C PRO A 201 -7.18 -14.94 0.53
N CYS A 202 -6.51 -13.82 0.74
CA CYS A 202 -5.07 -13.69 1.05
C CYS A 202 -4.16 -14.35 -0.02
N THR A 203 -4.58 -14.24 -1.28
CA THR A 203 -3.89 -14.85 -2.42
C THR A 203 -2.44 -14.38 -2.51
N GLU A 204 -1.50 -15.31 -2.54
CA GLU A 204 -0.06 -15.07 -2.68
C GLU A 204 0.35 -14.80 -4.15
N GLY A 205 1.59 -14.38 -4.35
CA GLY A 205 2.12 -14.04 -5.68
C GLY A 205 1.96 -12.56 -6.04
N VAL A 206 1.71 -11.70 -5.05
CA VAL A 206 1.67 -10.25 -5.20
C VAL A 206 3.07 -9.68 -5.01
N ARG A 207 3.54 -8.87 -5.96
CA ARG A 207 4.76 -8.07 -5.77
C ARG A 207 4.42 -6.82 -4.99
N TRP A 208 4.93 -6.71 -3.78
CA TRP A 208 4.86 -5.50 -2.97
C TRP A 208 6.04 -4.59 -3.25
N THR A 209 5.75 -3.31 -3.35
CA THR A 209 6.71 -2.22 -3.31
C THR A 209 6.15 -1.18 -2.35
N VAL A 210 6.86 -0.90 -1.26
CA VAL A 210 6.39 0.03 -0.22
C VAL A 210 7.36 1.20 -0.16
N SER A 211 6.86 2.40 -0.45
CA SER A 211 7.66 3.63 -0.35
C SER A 211 8.04 3.88 1.10
N MET A 212 9.29 4.26 1.31
CA MET A 212 9.78 4.69 2.61
C MET A 212 9.67 6.20 2.80
N ASN A 213 9.19 6.94 1.79
CA ASN A 213 8.83 8.35 1.90
C ASN A 213 7.44 8.48 2.54
N VAL A 214 7.40 8.81 3.83
CA VAL A 214 6.14 8.98 4.57
C VAL A 214 5.53 10.34 4.24
N GLN A 215 4.35 10.30 3.66
CA GLN A 215 3.59 11.47 3.29
C GLN A 215 2.97 12.15 4.53
N HIS A 216 2.81 13.45 4.44
CA HIS A 216 2.12 14.20 5.48
C HIS A 216 0.58 14.07 5.37
N ILE A 217 -0.10 14.26 6.50
CA ILE A 217 -1.55 14.32 6.59
C ILE A 217 -1.95 15.17 7.79
N SER A 218 -3.00 15.99 7.68
CA SER A 218 -3.50 16.74 8.82
C SER A 218 -4.43 15.91 9.71
N ASP A 219 -4.55 16.31 10.99
CA ASP A 219 -5.53 15.72 11.93
C ASP A 219 -6.93 15.69 11.34
N GLU A 220 -7.36 16.79 10.70
CA GLU A 220 -8.69 16.91 10.13
C GLU A 220 -8.90 15.95 8.95
N GLN A 221 -7.92 15.78 8.07
CA GLN A 221 -8.01 14.88 6.93
C GLN A 221 -8.03 13.41 7.38
N LEU A 222 -7.18 13.04 8.32
CA LEU A 222 -7.17 11.70 8.89
C LEU A 222 -8.51 11.38 9.58
N GLU A 223 -9.08 12.32 10.33
CA GLU A 223 -10.39 12.16 10.95
C GLU A 223 -11.50 11.98 9.91
N ARG A 224 -11.48 12.75 8.82
CA ARG A 224 -12.47 12.62 7.73
C ARG A 224 -12.41 11.24 7.06
N ILE A 225 -11.23 10.76 6.74
CA ILE A 225 -11.02 9.43 6.14
C ILE A 225 -11.53 8.35 7.11
N THR A 226 -11.02 8.34 8.32
CA THR A 226 -11.30 7.25 9.28
C THR A 226 -12.74 7.25 9.77
N ARG A 227 -13.42 8.41 9.76
CA ARG A 227 -14.84 8.49 10.11
C ARG A 227 -15.73 7.70 9.16
N ALA A 228 -15.34 7.55 7.88
CA ALA A 228 -16.13 6.85 6.89
C ALA A 228 -16.19 5.33 7.18
N TRP A 229 -15.12 4.75 7.75
CA TRP A 229 -15.00 3.30 7.88
C TRP A 229 -14.08 2.78 8.99
N ALA A 230 -12.95 3.40 9.28
CA ALA A 230 -11.93 2.80 10.16
C ALA A 230 -12.37 2.67 11.63
N GLY A 231 -13.30 3.50 12.08
CA GLY A 231 -13.86 3.47 13.42
C GLY A 231 -15.17 2.68 13.57
N ASP A 232 -15.63 1.98 12.52
CA ASP A 232 -16.88 1.22 12.58
C ASP A 232 -16.77 0.02 13.52
N TYR A 233 -17.74 -0.11 14.44
CA TYR A 233 -17.77 -1.19 15.42
C TYR A 233 -18.32 -2.51 14.88
N ASP A 234 -19.08 -2.47 13.79
CA ASP A 234 -19.71 -3.67 13.25
C ASP A 234 -18.68 -4.59 12.59
N PHE A 235 -17.66 -4.04 11.94
CA PHE A 235 -16.62 -4.85 11.30
C PHE A 235 -15.22 -4.74 11.93
N ALA A 236 -14.91 -3.67 12.65
CA ALA A 236 -13.55 -3.39 13.15
C ALA A 236 -13.49 -3.17 14.66
N ARG A 237 -14.62 -3.11 15.36
CA ARG A 237 -14.75 -2.78 16.79
C ARG A 237 -14.01 -1.50 17.20
N GLY A 238 -13.91 -0.55 16.28
CA GLY A 238 -13.21 0.70 16.47
C GLY A 238 -11.67 0.61 16.36
N ALA A 239 -11.12 -0.54 15.96
CA ALA A 239 -9.67 -0.73 15.83
C ALA A 239 -9.11 -0.26 14.49
N GLY A 240 -9.96 -0.13 13.46
CA GLY A 240 -9.55 0.19 12.09
C GLY A 240 -9.58 -1.02 11.16
N ASN A 241 -9.24 -0.80 9.89
CA ASN A 241 -9.33 -1.81 8.81
C ASN A 241 -7.95 -2.32 8.39
N PHE A 242 -7.18 -2.84 9.32
CA PHE A 242 -5.83 -3.36 9.07
C PHE A 242 -5.69 -4.82 9.47
N ARG A 243 -4.84 -5.54 8.75
CA ARG A 243 -4.36 -6.88 9.10
C ARG A 243 -3.06 -6.75 9.89
N LEU A 244 -2.87 -7.61 10.90
CA LEU A 244 -1.60 -7.69 11.63
C LEU A 244 -0.44 -8.11 10.71
N PRO A 245 0.80 -7.63 10.97
CA PRO A 245 1.98 -8.07 10.24
C PRO A 245 2.19 -9.58 10.32
N GLN A 246 2.57 -10.17 9.19
CA GLN A 246 2.76 -11.60 9.01
C GLN A 246 4.25 -11.99 9.05
N PRO A 247 4.57 -13.21 9.49
CA PRO A 247 5.96 -13.68 9.51
C PRO A 247 6.58 -13.71 8.12
N LEU A 248 7.85 -13.33 8.02
CA LEU A 248 8.61 -13.34 6.75
C LEU A 248 8.85 -14.75 6.21
N HIS A 249 8.93 -15.76 7.05
CA HIS A 249 9.23 -17.15 6.67
C HIS A 249 10.48 -17.31 5.79
N GLY A 250 11.46 -16.44 5.99
CA GLY A 250 12.72 -16.45 5.24
C GLY A 250 12.69 -15.65 3.94
N ARG A 251 11.61 -14.94 3.65
CA ARG A 251 11.59 -13.96 2.55
C ARG A 251 12.56 -12.84 2.84
N THR A 252 13.16 -12.29 1.79
CA THR A 252 14.05 -11.13 1.87
C THR A 252 13.27 -9.86 1.55
N LEU A 253 13.44 -8.85 2.37
CA LEU A 253 12.98 -7.50 2.13
C LEU A 253 14.09 -6.74 1.38
N TRP A 254 13.90 -6.52 0.08
CA TRP A 254 14.85 -5.82 -0.76
C TRP A 254 14.66 -4.31 -0.62
N TYR A 255 15.69 -3.62 -0.17
CA TYR A 255 15.67 -2.17 0.03
C TYR A 255 16.45 -1.46 -1.06
N HIS A 256 15.80 -0.52 -1.75
CA HIS A 256 16.41 0.47 -2.61
C HIS A 256 16.60 1.76 -1.84
N ASP A 257 17.82 2.27 -1.86
CA ASP A 257 18.21 3.54 -1.24
C ASP A 257 18.40 4.59 -2.35
N SER A 258 17.52 5.59 -2.41
CA SER A 258 17.62 6.70 -3.36
C SER A 258 18.78 7.65 -3.07
N GLY A 259 19.39 7.53 -1.89
CA GLY A 259 20.43 8.42 -1.42
C GLY A 259 19.92 9.67 -0.70
N ASP A 260 18.61 9.90 -0.73
CA ASP A 260 17.96 10.92 0.07
C ASP A 260 17.72 10.40 1.47
N ASN A 261 18.54 10.83 2.41
CA ASN A 261 18.53 10.42 3.81
C ASN A 261 17.27 10.94 4.56
N LEU A 262 16.08 10.70 4.00
CA LEU A 262 14.80 11.09 4.60
C LEU A 262 14.49 10.32 5.89
N TYR A 263 15.17 9.19 6.11
CA TYR A 263 15.10 8.36 7.33
C TYR A 263 16.46 8.29 8.04
N GLY A 264 17.03 9.43 8.39
CA GLY A 264 18.37 9.57 8.98
C GLY A 264 18.67 8.69 10.21
N ASP A 265 17.64 8.23 10.95
CA ASP A 265 17.86 7.44 12.17
C ASP A 265 17.08 6.11 12.22
N MET A 266 15.94 5.95 11.54
CA MET A 266 15.18 4.69 11.56
C MET A 266 15.78 3.63 10.63
N GLY A 267 16.26 4.02 9.44
CA GLY A 267 16.97 3.12 8.52
C GLY A 267 18.30 2.63 9.12
N ALA A 268 18.99 3.48 9.88
CA ALA A 268 20.22 3.11 10.58
C ALA A 268 19.95 2.15 11.76
N ALA A 269 18.82 2.26 12.43
CA ALA A 269 18.42 1.32 13.48
C ALA A 269 18.03 -0.05 12.90
N ALA A 270 17.34 -0.07 11.76
CA ALA A 270 16.98 -1.30 11.05
C ALA A 270 18.20 -1.99 10.39
N LEU A 271 19.16 -1.21 9.90
CA LEU A 271 20.45 -1.72 9.36
C LEU A 271 21.47 -2.07 10.47
N GLY A 272 21.38 -1.45 11.64
CA GLY A 272 22.36 -1.61 12.74
C GLY A 272 22.22 -2.91 13.52
N ALA A 273 21.06 -3.56 13.54
CA ALA A 273 20.86 -4.81 14.27
C ALA A 273 21.64 -5.98 13.66
N ALA A 274 21.86 -6.01 12.36
CA ALA A 274 22.61 -7.06 11.66
C ALA A 274 24.13 -6.92 11.85
N ALA A 275 24.65 -5.70 12.00
CA ALA A 275 26.10 -5.45 12.15
C ALA A 275 26.64 -5.78 13.55
N THR A 276 25.81 -5.66 14.60
CA THR A 276 26.24 -5.94 15.98
C THR A 276 26.31 -7.43 16.30
N ALA A 277 25.56 -8.27 15.60
CA ALA A 277 25.62 -9.73 15.80
C ALA A 277 26.90 -10.36 15.23
N LEU A 278 27.54 -9.76 14.24
CA LEU A 278 28.75 -10.31 13.61
C LEU A 278 30.03 -10.02 14.38
N VAL A 279 30.08 -8.97 15.19
CA VAL A 279 31.26 -8.60 16.01
C VAL A 279 31.36 -9.43 17.30
N ALA A 280 30.22 -9.95 17.80
CA ALA A 280 30.21 -10.77 19.02
C ALA A 280 30.65 -12.23 18.80
N LEU A 281 30.73 -12.71 17.54
CA LEU A 281 31.16 -14.08 17.21
C LEU A 281 32.67 -14.23 16.90
N LEU A 282 33.40 -13.13 16.89
CA LEU A 282 34.85 -13.14 16.65
C LEU A 282 35.69 -12.88 17.90
N SER A 283 35.11 -12.92 19.11
CA SER A 283 35.80 -12.66 20.38
C SER A 283 35.70 -13.83 21.36
N PHE A 284 35.87 -15.08 20.88
CA PHE A 284 36.17 -16.24 21.73
C PHE A 284 37.15 -17.17 21.02
#